data_931386b617216c95845df95079e2abdf
#
_entry.id   931386b617216c95845df95079e2abdf
#
_cell.length_a   1.000
_cell.length_b   1.000
_cell.length_c   1.000
_cell.angle_alpha   90.00
_cell.angle_beta   90.00
_cell.angle_gamma   90.00
#
_symmetry.space_group_name_H-M   'P 1'
#
loop_
_entity.id
_entity.type
_entity.pdbx_description
1 polymer ?
#
loop_
_entity_poly.entity_id
_entity_poly.type
_entity_poly.pdbx_seq_one_letter_code
_entity_poly.pdbx_strand_id
1 'polypeptide(L)'
;MGLNLSAEQKSIVKFFNSISVYIVPAYQRSYSWDRDKCSILWDDLEYALEKSSKDGYFLGNIVIAKSNDSDELDVIDGQQRLITLTLLLKALSFFDKKNDDISESILRQDRRDKTKKKQVVRSCVFEKNDNEFLKQYINEESAEKITKNERQDIFAKNFTFFYNKLKEFSENKDISIFSDFLLDKVYMLPIVARDEDELKANEKALMIFETVNNRGMELSDADIFKSQLYNSALNEKNQDDFIEEWLKLSEFSNEIGISLVELFRSYMHIIRGETNEIRQEIGLRVFFTKNYPLKKKKYSIVMENLYKIALLFQYNTLINKNEEPNKKLVKWIQVLSEYKIQYVKYAIISYLYKNSTLQDDKLVFESNNKLEIYLINLIKFSYFHGSTTKTKFKFYEIIALAMQGKEYKFKIPHTREYDYLGSLKNGYILLANYLDSNQEPIYPYKFDKILYQTDIKDLDINWKNKEYYSYGETLGNLLLLDFTKKRKNLPKRILEYKKSSIIETSSLSDNLNEWTYKKYKARDKALTDKIELFIESDNAIY
;
A
#
# COMPACT_ATOMS: atom_id res chain seq x y z
N MET A 1 8.30 -32.85 14.86
CA MET A 1 6.89 -32.98 14.48
C MET A 1 6.82 -33.18 12.97
N GLY A 2 6.29 -34.33 12.50
CA GLY A 2 6.13 -34.58 11.08
C GLY A 2 5.03 -33.73 10.48
N LEU A 3 5.23 -33.23 9.26
CA LEU A 3 4.18 -32.58 8.46
C LEU A 3 3.15 -33.67 8.07
N ASN A 4 1.96 -33.64 8.70
CA ASN A 4 0.86 -34.51 8.29
C ASN A 4 0.10 -33.85 7.13
N LEU A 5 0.49 -34.18 5.90
CA LEU A 5 -0.01 -33.61 4.67
C LEU A 5 -0.74 -34.67 3.86
N SER A 6 -1.86 -34.27 3.27
CA SER A 6 -2.49 -35.02 2.18
C SER A 6 -2.73 -34.10 0.99
N ALA A 7 -2.39 -34.59 -0.20
CA ALA A 7 -2.65 -33.89 -1.45
C ALA A 7 -3.16 -34.93 -2.47
N GLU A 8 -4.37 -34.75 -2.96
CA GLU A 8 -4.99 -35.63 -3.92
C GLU A 8 -5.81 -34.80 -4.90
N GLN A 9 -5.61 -35.00 -6.18
CA GLN A 9 -6.39 -34.33 -7.22
C GLN A 9 -7.86 -34.74 -7.16
N LYS A 10 -8.76 -33.76 -7.12
CA LYS A 10 -10.22 -33.99 -7.08
C LYS A 10 -10.90 -33.22 -8.19
N SER A 11 -11.88 -33.86 -8.84
CA SER A 11 -12.81 -33.14 -9.71
C SER A 11 -13.68 -32.19 -8.88
N ILE A 12 -14.27 -31.17 -9.50
CA ILE A 12 -15.10 -30.18 -8.83
C ILE A 12 -16.21 -30.84 -8.02
N VAL A 13 -16.92 -31.80 -8.59
CA VAL A 13 -17.98 -32.53 -7.87
C VAL A 13 -17.42 -33.26 -6.64
N LYS A 14 -16.30 -33.93 -6.73
CA LYS A 14 -15.67 -34.64 -5.58
C LYS A 14 -15.11 -33.67 -4.55
N PHE A 15 -14.68 -32.49 -4.98
CA PHE A 15 -14.19 -31.46 -4.08
C PHE A 15 -15.35 -30.85 -3.28
N PHE A 16 -16.38 -30.36 -3.96
CA PHE A 16 -17.49 -29.69 -3.30
C PHE A 16 -18.45 -30.65 -2.59
N ASN A 17 -18.70 -31.85 -3.09
CA ASN A 17 -19.58 -32.85 -2.45
C ASN A 17 -18.90 -33.63 -1.31
N SER A 18 -17.72 -33.21 -0.86
CA SER A 18 -17.14 -33.68 0.41
C SER A 18 -18.02 -33.24 1.59
N ILE A 19 -17.99 -34.01 2.70
CA ILE A 19 -18.83 -33.76 3.88
C ILE A 19 -18.56 -32.39 4.54
N SER A 20 -17.38 -31.87 4.33
CA SER A 20 -16.87 -30.68 4.99
C SER A 20 -17.40 -29.39 4.42
N VAL A 21 -17.45 -28.34 5.24
CA VAL A 21 -17.75 -26.96 4.86
C VAL A 21 -16.43 -26.21 4.73
N TYR A 22 -16.24 -25.51 3.62
CA TYR A 22 -15.06 -24.66 3.41
C TYR A 22 -15.29 -23.29 4.01
N ILE A 23 -14.42 -22.89 4.91
CA ILE A 23 -14.48 -21.60 5.59
C ILE A 23 -13.37 -20.70 5.02
N VAL A 24 -13.72 -19.54 4.52
CA VAL A 24 -12.75 -18.47 4.30
C VAL A 24 -12.60 -17.72 5.62
N PRO A 25 -11.44 -17.84 6.31
CA PRO A 25 -11.27 -17.27 7.64
C PRO A 25 -11.42 -15.76 7.68
N ALA A 26 -11.78 -15.23 8.86
CA ALA A 26 -12.03 -13.82 9.08
C ALA A 26 -10.84 -12.91 8.71
N TYR A 27 -9.62 -13.37 8.93
CA TYR A 27 -8.38 -12.65 8.64
C TYR A 27 -7.98 -12.63 7.17
N GLN A 28 -8.68 -13.37 6.29
CA GLN A 28 -8.39 -13.35 4.85
C GLN A 28 -8.84 -12.02 4.22
N ARG A 29 -8.28 -11.73 3.05
CA ARG A 29 -8.69 -10.54 2.29
C ARG A 29 -10.07 -10.71 1.69
N SER A 30 -10.77 -9.60 1.51
CA SER A 30 -12.05 -9.57 0.81
C SER A 30 -11.97 -10.12 -0.61
N TYR A 31 -13.09 -10.62 -1.10
CA TYR A 31 -13.21 -11.05 -2.49
C TYR A 31 -12.96 -9.88 -3.45
N SER A 32 -12.02 -10.06 -4.37
CA SER A 32 -11.50 -8.98 -5.21
C SER A 32 -11.22 -9.36 -6.66
N TRP A 33 -11.60 -10.56 -7.11
CA TRP A 33 -11.50 -10.91 -8.52
C TRP A 33 -12.41 -10.00 -9.35
N ASP A 34 -11.81 -9.28 -10.29
CA ASP A 34 -12.50 -8.44 -11.24
C ASP A 34 -13.04 -9.23 -12.43
N ARG A 35 -13.73 -8.53 -13.33
CA ARG A 35 -14.29 -9.12 -14.54
C ARG A 35 -13.23 -9.74 -15.44
N ASP A 36 -12.02 -9.16 -15.49
CA ASP A 36 -10.95 -9.65 -16.36
C ASP A 36 -10.47 -11.04 -15.89
N LYS A 37 -10.30 -11.23 -14.58
CA LYS A 37 -9.94 -12.55 -14.02
C LYS A 37 -11.05 -13.58 -14.19
N CYS A 38 -12.30 -13.17 -14.05
CA CYS A 38 -13.44 -14.05 -14.33
C CYS A 38 -13.53 -14.41 -15.81
N SER A 39 -13.21 -13.47 -16.72
CA SER A 39 -13.14 -13.74 -18.17
C SER A 39 -12.05 -14.74 -18.51
N ILE A 40 -10.84 -14.56 -17.96
CA ILE A 40 -9.74 -15.51 -18.17
C ILE A 40 -10.14 -16.91 -17.72
N LEU A 41 -10.78 -17.04 -16.55
CA LEU A 41 -11.27 -18.34 -16.07
C LEU A 41 -12.30 -18.95 -17.03
N TRP A 42 -13.25 -18.14 -17.51
CA TRP A 42 -14.28 -18.61 -18.45
C TRP A 42 -13.66 -19.06 -19.76
N ASP A 43 -12.79 -18.25 -20.35
CA ASP A 43 -12.14 -18.52 -21.63
C ASP A 43 -11.27 -19.80 -21.55
N ASP A 44 -10.58 -20.01 -20.42
CA ASP A 44 -9.82 -21.23 -20.14
C ASP A 44 -10.73 -22.48 -20.08
N LEU A 45 -11.88 -22.39 -19.38
CA LEU A 45 -12.84 -23.48 -19.27
C LEU A 45 -13.50 -23.80 -20.63
N GLU A 46 -13.90 -22.79 -21.39
CA GLU A 46 -14.50 -22.94 -22.70
C GLU A 46 -13.50 -23.56 -23.71
N TYR A 47 -12.26 -23.06 -23.70
CA TYR A 47 -11.18 -23.63 -24.52
C TYR A 47 -10.88 -25.09 -24.16
N ALA A 48 -10.82 -25.43 -22.88
CA ALA A 48 -10.57 -26.78 -22.42
C ALA A 48 -11.73 -27.73 -22.78
N LEU A 49 -12.98 -27.26 -22.67
CA LEU A 49 -14.15 -28.02 -23.10
C LEU A 49 -14.09 -28.36 -24.59
N GLU A 50 -13.66 -27.40 -25.43
CA GLU A 50 -13.63 -27.61 -26.89
C GLU A 50 -12.47 -28.49 -27.36
N LYS A 51 -11.27 -28.33 -26.76
CA LYS A 51 -10.03 -28.96 -27.24
C LYS A 51 -9.52 -30.13 -26.41
N SER A 52 -9.80 -30.15 -25.10
CA SER A 52 -9.20 -31.10 -24.16
C SER A 52 -10.24 -31.90 -23.36
N SER A 53 -11.42 -32.11 -23.90
CA SER A 53 -12.54 -32.79 -23.19
C SER A 53 -12.17 -34.19 -22.62
N LYS A 54 -11.10 -34.83 -23.13
CA LYS A 54 -10.63 -36.14 -22.63
C LYS A 54 -9.68 -35.98 -21.45
N ASP A 55 -8.80 -34.96 -21.45
CA ASP A 55 -7.73 -34.77 -20.44
C ASP A 55 -8.18 -33.92 -19.26
N GLY A 56 -9.23 -33.10 -19.44
CA GLY A 56 -9.78 -32.20 -18.45
C GLY A 56 -8.97 -30.91 -18.29
N TYR A 57 -9.31 -30.11 -17.28
CA TYR A 57 -8.66 -28.84 -16.96
C TYR A 57 -8.20 -28.79 -15.52
N PHE A 58 -6.95 -28.40 -15.28
CA PHE A 58 -6.41 -28.26 -13.94
C PHE A 58 -6.49 -26.79 -13.48
N LEU A 59 -7.38 -26.53 -12.53
CA LEU A 59 -7.66 -25.19 -12.03
C LEU A 59 -6.58 -24.65 -11.06
N GLY A 60 -5.81 -25.57 -10.44
CA GLY A 60 -4.71 -25.23 -9.52
C GLY A 60 -4.87 -25.77 -8.11
N ASN A 61 -3.98 -25.34 -7.24
CA ASN A 61 -3.92 -25.80 -5.83
C ASN A 61 -4.87 -24.99 -4.95
N ILE A 62 -5.33 -25.60 -3.87
CA ILE A 62 -5.98 -24.94 -2.74
C ILE A 62 -5.34 -25.43 -1.45
N VAL A 63 -4.92 -24.54 -0.56
CA VAL A 63 -4.31 -24.90 0.71
C VAL A 63 -5.34 -24.81 1.82
N ILE A 64 -5.48 -25.87 2.58
CA ILE A 64 -6.53 -26.06 3.57
C ILE A 64 -5.92 -26.47 4.90
N ALA A 65 -6.37 -25.85 6.00
CA ALA A 65 -6.12 -26.30 7.34
C ALA A 65 -7.31 -27.10 7.86
N LYS A 66 -7.04 -28.20 8.56
CA LYS A 66 -8.06 -29.04 9.17
C LYS A 66 -7.66 -29.42 10.58
N SER A 67 -8.50 -29.09 11.58
CA SER A 67 -8.41 -29.69 12.90
C SER A 67 -9.13 -31.05 12.93
N ASN A 68 -8.68 -31.97 13.81
CA ASN A 68 -9.26 -33.31 13.85
C ASN A 68 -10.74 -33.34 14.30
N ASP A 69 -11.17 -32.36 15.08
CA ASP A 69 -12.48 -32.32 15.70
C ASP A 69 -13.51 -31.52 14.90
N SER A 70 -13.14 -30.95 13.75
CA SER A 70 -14.01 -30.08 12.95
C SER A 70 -14.35 -30.67 11.59
N ASP A 71 -15.64 -30.56 11.21
CA ASP A 71 -16.11 -30.75 9.84
C ASP A 71 -15.86 -29.52 8.96
N GLU A 72 -15.39 -28.41 9.54
CA GLU A 72 -15.04 -27.18 8.87
C GLU A 72 -13.56 -27.20 8.43
N LEU A 73 -13.29 -26.67 7.24
CA LEU A 73 -12.00 -26.63 6.59
C LEU A 73 -11.61 -25.19 6.32
N ASP A 74 -10.60 -24.68 7.00
CA ASP A 74 -10.12 -23.32 6.78
C ASP A 74 -9.33 -23.21 5.48
N VAL A 75 -9.78 -22.34 4.59
CA VAL A 75 -9.12 -22.08 3.30
C VAL A 75 -8.04 -21.03 3.49
N ILE A 76 -6.79 -21.46 3.46
CA ILE A 76 -5.62 -20.61 3.67
C ILE A 76 -5.15 -19.96 2.35
N ASP A 77 -5.25 -20.71 1.24
CA ASP A 77 -4.99 -20.21 -0.10
C ASP A 77 -5.99 -20.74 -1.11
N GLY A 78 -6.23 -19.97 -2.19
CA GLY A 78 -7.21 -20.30 -3.23
C GLY A 78 -8.62 -19.79 -2.96
N GLN A 79 -8.83 -18.98 -1.93
CA GLN A 79 -10.14 -18.45 -1.53
C GLN A 79 -10.84 -17.66 -2.66
N GLN A 80 -10.14 -16.82 -3.40
CA GLN A 80 -10.69 -16.04 -4.51
C GLN A 80 -11.27 -16.96 -5.59
N ARG A 81 -10.52 -18.00 -5.93
CA ARG A 81 -10.91 -19.02 -6.90
C ARG A 81 -12.10 -19.83 -6.40
N LEU A 82 -12.10 -20.22 -5.14
CA LEU A 82 -13.18 -20.97 -4.52
C LEU A 82 -14.50 -20.18 -4.52
N ILE A 83 -14.46 -18.91 -4.13
CA ILE A 83 -15.64 -18.04 -4.18
C ILE A 83 -16.12 -17.86 -5.62
N THR A 84 -15.21 -17.62 -6.58
CA THR A 84 -15.56 -17.46 -7.99
C THR A 84 -16.23 -18.71 -8.56
N LEU A 85 -15.71 -19.91 -8.23
CA LEU A 85 -16.36 -21.18 -8.62
C LEU A 85 -17.73 -21.33 -8.00
N THR A 86 -17.90 -20.93 -6.75
CA THR A 86 -19.21 -20.96 -6.07
C THR A 86 -20.22 -20.05 -6.78
N LEU A 87 -19.80 -18.88 -7.24
CA LEU A 87 -20.64 -17.98 -8.04
C LEU A 87 -20.95 -18.55 -9.42
N LEU A 88 -19.99 -19.20 -10.09
CA LEU A 88 -20.20 -19.88 -11.36
C LEU A 88 -21.19 -21.05 -11.20
N LEU A 89 -21.01 -21.91 -10.19
CA LEU A 89 -21.94 -23.01 -9.88
C LEU A 89 -23.34 -22.47 -9.56
N LYS A 90 -23.42 -21.37 -8.80
CA LYS A 90 -24.69 -20.71 -8.53
C LYS A 90 -25.36 -20.18 -9.79
N ALA A 91 -24.62 -19.57 -10.70
CA ALA A 91 -25.17 -19.15 -12.00
C ALA A 91 -25.64 -20.35 -12.82
N LEU A 92 -24.85 -21.43 -12.87
CA LEU A 92 -25.16 -22.66 -13.58
C LEU A 92 -26.44 -23.34 -13.05
N SER A 93 -26.71 -23.29 -11.75
CA SER A 93 -27.91 -23.87 -11.13
C SER A 93 -29.23 -23.28 -11.63
N PHE A 94 -29.22 -22.11 -12.28
CA PHE A 94 -30.42 -21.53 -12.91
C PHE A 94 -30.70 -22.10 -14.31
N PHE A 95 -29.69 -22.66 -14.96
CA PHE A 95 -29.81 -23.24 -16.32
C PHE A 95 -29.97 -24.75 -16.27
N ASP A 96 -29.25 -25.45 -15.39
CA ASP A 96 -29.32 -26.90 -15.22
C ASP A 96 -29.94 -27.27 -13.86
N LYS A 97 -31.25 -27.00 -13.72
CA LYS A 97 -32.02 -27.14 -12.48
C LYS A 97 -32.21 -28.59 -12.00
N LYS A 98 -32.01 -29.54 -12.89
CA LYS A 98 -32.22 -30.97 -12.58
C LYS A 98 -30.94 -31.68 -12.12
N ASN A 99 -29.84 -30.99 -12.14
CA ASN A 99 -28.55 -31.53 -11.74
C ASN A 99 -28.36 -31.33 -10.23
N ASP A 100 -28.60 -32.41 -9.47
CA ASP A 100 -28.50 -32.40 -8.00
C ASP A 100 -27.06 -32.12 -7.54
N ASP A 101 -26.04 -32.56 -8.28
CA ASP A 101 -24.64 -32.33 -7.95
C ASP A 101 -24.27 -30.85 -7.91
N ILE A 102 -24.84 -30.03 -8.80
CA ILE A 102 -24.67 -28.58 -8.78
C ILE A 102 -25.29 -28.02 -7.52
N SER A 103 -26.54 -28.41 -7.21
CA SER A 103 -27.27 -27.91 -6.05
C SER A 103 -26.57 -28.27 -4.74
N GLU A 104 -26.10 -29.52 -4.62
CA GLU A 104 -25.37 -30.03 -3.45
C GLU A 104 -23.97 -29.41 -3.31
N SER A 105 -23.35 -29.00 -4.40
CA SER A 105 -22.07 -28.27 -4.37
C SER A 105 -22.18 -26.84 -3.82
N ILE A 106 -23.40 -26.28 -3.74
CA ILE A 106 -23.66 -24.92 -3.26
C ILE A 106 -24.30 -24.94 -1.88
N LEU A 107 -25.42 -25.66 -1.76
CA LEU A 107 -26.26 -25.76 -0.57
C LEU A 107 -26.55 -27.22 -0.25
N ARG A 108 -26.21 -27.66 0.94
CA ARG A 108 -26.34 -29.03 1.37
C ARG A 108 -27.30 -29.14 2.55
N GLN A 109 -28.08 -30.23 2.61
CA GLN A 109 -28.89 -30.52 3.79
C GLN A 109 -28.01 -30.75 5.03
N ASP A 110 -28.38 -30.13 6.14
CA ASP A 110 -27.73 -30.39 7.42
C ASP A 110 -28.02 -31.83 7.85
N ARG A 111 -27.00 -32.60 8.21
CA ARG A 111 -27.13 -33.99 8.66
C ARG A 111 -27.90 -34.12 9.98
N ARG A 112 -27.81 -33.12 10.85
CA ARG A 112 -28.46 -33.11 12.18
C ARG A 112 -29.89 -32.58 12.10
N ASP A 113 -30.13 -31.67 11.17
CA ASP A 113 -31.46 -31.04 10.97
C ASP A 113 -31.76 -30.97 9.46
N LYS A 114 -32.44 -31.99 8.94
CA LYS A 114 -32.81 -32.10 7.53
C LYS A 114 -33.71 -30.98 7.02
N THR A 115 -34.22 -30.14 7.90
CA THR A 115 -35.02 -28.95 7.51
C THR A 115 -34.13 -27.76 7.15
N LYS A 116 -32.84 -27.79 7.53
CA LYS A 116 -31.89 -26.72 7.29
C LYS A 116 -30.90 -27.08 6.17
N LYS A 117 -30.59 -26.06 5.36
CA LYS A 117 -29.52 -26.14 4.37
C LYS A 117 -28.30 -25.39 4.87
N LYS A 118 -27.11 -25.94 4.66
CA LYS A 118 -25.82 -25.31 4.94
C LYS A 118 -25.09 -24.97 3.65
N GLN A 119 -24.49 -23.80 3.61
CA GLN A 119 -23.58 -23.42 2.52
C GLN A 119 -22.33 -24.32 2.54
N VAL A 120 -21.90 -24.77 1.37
CA VAL A 120 -20.68 -25.56 1.21
C VAL A 120 -19.44 -24.68 1.34
N VAL A 121 -19.52 -23.44 0.86
CA VAL A 121 -18.49 -22.40 1.05
C VAL A 121 -19.10 -21.26 1.85
N ARG A 122 -18.41 -20.88 2.92
CA ARG A 122 -18.81 -19.78 3.80
C ARG A 122 -17.63 -18.84 3.97
N SER A 123 -17.87 -17.54 3.83
CA SER A 123 -16.88 -16.51 4.17
C SER A 123 -17.14 -16.01 5.59
N CYS A 124 -16.08 -15.90 6.38
CA CYS A 124 -16.07 -15.19 7.67
C CYS A 124 -15.33 -13.86 7.55
N VAL A 125 -14.91 -13.47 6.33
CA VAL A 125 -14.23 -12.20 6.10
C VAL A 125 -15.18 -11.05 6.45
N PHE A 126 -14.71 -10.20 7.35
CA PHE A 126 -15.50 -9.11 7.88
C PHE A 126 -15.39 -7.82 7.06
N GLU A 127 -14.33 -7.67 6.27
CA GLU A 127 -14.14 -6.52 5.39
C GLU A 127 -15.18 -6.55 4.25
N LYS A 128 -15.74 -5.39 3.90
CA LYS A 128 -16.65 -5.18 2.76
C LYS A 128 -17.91 -6.05 2.75
N ASN A 129 -18.33 -6.56 3.89
CA ASN A 129 -19.53 -7.40 4.04
C ASN A 129 -19.54 -8.69 3.19
N ASP A 130 -18.37 -9.25 2.90
CA ASP A 130 -18.22 -10.46 2.07
C ASP A 130 -19.09 -11.62 2.57
N ASN A 131 -19.17 -11.80 3.87
CA ASN A 131 -19.98 -12.83 4.50
C ASN A 131 -21.47 -12.68 4.15
N GLU A 132 -22.00 -11.48 4.26
CA GLU A 132 -23.41 -11.19 4.01
C GLU A 132 -23.77 -11.34 2.53
N PHE A 133 -22.96 -10.77 1.63
CA PHE A 133 -23.20 -10.86 0.19
C PHE A 133 -23.15 -12.30 -0.31
N LEU A 134 -22.12 -13.06 0.05
CA LEU A 134 -22.01 -14.45 -0.37
C LEU A 134 -23.20 -15.27 0.15
N LYS A 135 -23.59 -15.09 1.44
CA LYS A 135 -24.76 -15.76 2.03
C LYS A 135 -26.06 -15.38 1.34
N GLN A 136 -26.27 -14.11 1.05
CA GLN A 136 -27.45 -13.60 0.38
C GLN A 136 -27.59 -14.22 -1.01
N TYR A 137 -26.54 -14.17 -1.84
CA TYR A 137 -26.65 -14.61 -3.22
C TYR A 137 -26.69 -16.12 -3.39
N ILE A 138 -26.06 -16.87 -2.50
CA ILE A 138 -26.18 -18.33 -2.50
C ILE A 138 -27.61 -18.80 -2.18
N ASN A 139 -28.31 -18.12 -1.28
CA ASN A 139 -29.67 -18.47 -0.89
C ASN A 139 -30.76 -17.85 -1.82
N GLU A 140 -30.41 -16.90 -2.69
CA GLU A 140 -31.38 -16.27 -3.58
C GLU A 140 -31.83 -17.24 -4.69
N GLU A 141 -33.14 -17.36 -4.85
CA GLU A 141 -33.78 -18.26 -5.82
C GLU A 141 -34.06 -17.60 -7.19
N SER A 142 -33.84 -16.29 -7.29
CA SER A 142 -34.04 -15.52 -8.52
C SER A 142 -32.73 -14.93 -9.04
N ALA A 143 -32.29 -15.35 -10.22
CA ALA A 143 -31.14 -14.76 -10.89
C ALA A 143 -31.30 -13.25 -11.17
N GLU A 144 -32.54 -12.80 -11.47
CA GLU A 144 -32.82 -11.39 -11.74
C GLU A 144 -32.57 -10.50 -10.50
N LYS A 145 -32.85 -11.00 -9.31
CA LYS A 145 -32.57 -10.25 -8.08
C LYS A 145 -31.08 -10.07 -7.83
N ILE A 146 -30.27 -11.09 -8.18
CA ILE A 146 -28.81 -10.97 -8.06
C ILE A 146 -28.28 -10.01 -9.12
N THR A 147 -28.70 -10.15 -10.38
CA THR A 147 -28.21 -9.31 -11.48
C THR A 147 -28.55 -7.83 -11.33
N LYS A 148 -29.66 -7.48 -10.67
CA LYS A 148 -30.01 -6.09 -10.34
C LYS A 148 -28.98 -5.41 -9.45
N ASN A 149 -28.20 -6.18 -8.69
CA ASN A 149 -27.18 -5.69 -7.76
C ASN A 149 -25.77 -5.61 -8.42
N GLU A 150 -25.65 -5.89 -9.72
CA GLU A 150 -24.35 -5.89 -10.45
C GLU A 150 -23.49 -4.62 -10.21
N ARG A 151 -24.14 -3.47 -10.01
CA ARG A 151 -23.44 -2.18 -9.79
C ARG A 151 -23.11 -1.91 -8.32
N GLN A 152 -23.62 -2.71 -7.38
CA GLN A 152 -23.51 -2.46 -5.96
C GLN A 152 -22.32 -3.19 -5.35
N ASP A 153 -22.07 -4.43 -5.79
CA ASP A 153 -20.98 -5.24 -5.24
C ASP A 153 -20.35 -6.17 -6.27
N ILE A 154 -19.16 -6.65 -5.94
CA ILE A 154 -18.33 -7.46 -6.81
C ILE A 154 -18.86 -8.91 -6.98
N PHE A 155 -19.60 -9.44 -6.00
CA PHE A 155 -20.16 -10.79 -6.07
C PHE A 155 -21.29 -10.83 -7.11
N ALA A 156 -22.23 -9.87 -7.03
CA ALA A 156 -23.31 -9.74 -8.00
C ALA A 156 -22.77 -9.45 -9.41
N LYS A 157 -21.73 -8.62 -9.52
CA LYS A 157 -21.06 -8.30 -10.79
C LYS A 157 -20.49 -9.56 -11.44
N ASN A 158 -19.78 -10.39 -10.69
CA ASN A 158 -19.16 -11.60 -11.22
C ASN A 158 -20.19 -12.72 -11.45
N PHE A 159 -21.21 -12.85 -10.58
CA PHE A 159 -22.36 -13.72 -10.85
C PHE A 159 -23.03 -13.35 -12.17
N THR A 160 -23.34 -12.08 -12.41
CA THR A 160 -23.97 -11.58 -13.64
C THR A 160 -23.12 -11.87 -14.87
N PHE A 161 -21.81 -11.74 -14.75
CA PHE A 161 -20.88 -12.10 -15.83
C PHE A 161 -21.04 -13.58 -16.22
N PHE A 162 -20.97 -14.51 -15.25
CA PHE A 162 -21.12 -15.94 -15.52
C PHE A 162 -22.54 -16.29 -15.98
N TYR A 163 -23.56 -15.67 -15.41
CA TYR A 163 -24.94 -15.88 -15.84
C TYR A 163 -25.14 -15.53 -17.32
N ASN A 164 -24.61 -14.39 -17.76
CA ASN A 164 -24.70 -13.97 -19.15
C ASN A 164 -23.90 -14.91 -20.09
N LYS A 165 -22.72 -15.35 -19.69
CA LYS A 165 -21.91 -16.31 -20.43
C LYS A 165 -22.61 -17.67 -20.57
N LEU A 166 -23.21 -18.18 -19.50
CA LEU A 166 -23.99 -19.42 -19.53
C LEU A 166 -25.27 -19.30 -20.38
N LYS A 167 -25.90 -18.14 -20.34
CA LYS A 167 -27.06 -17.86 -21.22
C LYS A 167 -26.65 -17.93 -22.69
N GLU A 168 -25.58 -17.23 -23.06
CA GLU A 168 -25.04 -17.26 -24.44
C GLU A 168 -24.66 -18.69 -24.86
N PHE A 169 -24.03 -19.46 -23.96
CA PHE A 169 -23.68 -20.86 -24.22
C PHE A 169 -24.93 -21.71 -24.44
N SER A 170 -25.97 -21.56 -23.61
CA SER A 170 -27.22 -22.35 -23.69
C SER A 170 -28.08 -22.05 -24.91
N GLU A 171 -27.89 -20.91 -25.57
CA GLU A 171 -28.54 -20.58 -26.84
C GLU A 171 -27.97 -21.39 -28.01
N ASN A 172 -26.75 -21.88 -27.90
CA ASN A 172 -26.03 -22.55 -28.99
C ASN A 172 -25.68 -24.02 -28.69
N LYS A 173 -25.63 -24.43 -27.44
CA LYS A 173 -25.21 -25.78 -27.00
C LYS A 173 -26.06 -26.24 -25.81
N ASP A 174 -26.20 -27.57 -25.64
CA ASP A 174 -26.83 -28.11 -24.44
C ASP A 174 -25.99 -27.80 -23.22
N ILE A 175 -26.62 -27.19 -22.21
CA ILE A 175 -25.96 -26.75 -20.98
C ILE A 175 -25.40 -27.91 -20.17
N SER A 176 -25.99 -29.13 -20.30
CA SER A 176 -25.52 -30.32 -19.62
C SER A 176 -24.07 -30.66 -19.99
N ILE A 177 -23.65 -30.37 -21.21
CA ILE A 177 -22.27 -30.57 -21.70
C ILE A 177 -21.28 -29.74 -20.87
N PHE A 178 -21.63 -28.47 -20.56
CA PHE A 178 -20.80 -27.62 -19.71
C PHE A 178 -20.86 -28.07 -18.26
N SER A 179 -22.03 -28.47 -17.76
CA SER A 179 -22.21 -28.99 -16.39
C SER A 179 -21.34 -30.22 -16.16
N ASP A 180 -21.42 -31.24 -17.02
CA ASP A 180 -20.66 -32.48 -16.91
C ASP A 180 -19.14 -32.21 -17.00
N PHE A 181 -18.73 -31.33 -17.91
CA PHE A 181 -17.33 -30.94 -18.03
C PHE A 181 -16.85 -30.23 -16.76
N LEU A 182 -17.57 -29.21 -16.26
CA LEU A 182 -17.18 -28.46 -15.06
C LEU A 182 -17.10 -29.36 -13.83
N LEU A 183 -18.08 -30.24 -13.65
CA LEU A 183 -18.15 -31.10 -12.47
C LEU A 183 -17.14 -32.25 -12.47
N ASP A 184 -16.96 -32.92 -13.62
CA ASP A 184 -16.20 -34.17 -13.69
C ASP A 184 -14.81 -34.04 -14.30
N LYS A 185 -14.56 -33.01 -15.12
CA LYS A 185 -13.33 -32.83 -15.88
C LYS A 185 -12.50 -31.62 -15.49
N VAL A 186 -13.01 -30.78 -14.61
CA VAL A 186 -12.23 -29.69 -13.99
C VAL A 186 -11.72 -30.16 -12.63
N TYR A 187 -10.42 -30.01 -12.41
CA TYR A 187 -9.73 -30.58 -11.26
C TYR A 187 -9.06 -29.51 -10.40
N MET A 188 -9.10 -29.74 -9.09
CA MET A 188 -8.34 -28.99 -8.07
C MET A 188 -7.43 -29.93 -7.30
N LEU A 189 -6.34 -29.40 -6.76
CA LEU A 189 -5.45 -30.11 -5.85
C LEU A 189 -5.54 -29.52 -4.43
N PRO A 190 -6.45 -30.01 -3.58
CA PRO A 190 -6.44 -29.63 -2.17
C PRO A 190 -5.20 -30.20 -1.47
N ILE A 191 -4.44 -29.31 -0.85
CA ILE A 191 -3.29 -29.62 0.02
C ILE A 191 -3.78 -29.38 1.45
N VAL A 192 -4.04 -30.46 2.19
CA VAL A 192 -4.63 -30.38 3.52
C VAL A 192 -3.56 -30.59 4.58
N ALA A 193 -3.33 -29.55 5.39
CA ALA A 193 -2.53 -29.61 6.60
C ALA A 193 -3.42 -30.03 7.79
N ARG A 194 -3.02 -31.05 8.53
CA ARG A 194 -3.78 -31.56 9.67
C ARG A 194 -3.02 -31.40 10.98
N ASP A 195 -3.75 -31.03 12.02
CA ASP A 195 -3.29 -31.08 13.41
C ASP A 195 -4.49 -31.34 14.34
N GLU A 196 -4.22 -31.75 15.57
CA GLU A 196 -5.25 -31.83 16.61
C GLU A 196 -5.70 -30.45 17.04
N ASP A 197 -4.78 -29.50 17.03
CA ASP A 197 -4.97 -28.10 17.38
C ASP A 197 -5.22 -27.27 16.11
N GLU A 198 -6.30 -26.51 16.08
CA GLU A 198 -6.70 -25.64 14.95
C GLU A 198 -5.62 -24.59 14.60
N LEU A 199 -5.04 -23.96 15.63
CA LEU A 199 -3.98 -22.94 15.42
C LEU A 199 -2.74 -23.57 14.79
N LYS A 200 -2.36 -24.78 15.22
CA LYS A 200 -1.23 -25.50 14.63
C LYS A 200 -1.52 -25.97 13.21
N ALA A 201 -2.76 -26.38 12.92
CA ALA A 201 -3.19 -26.72 11.57
C ALA A 201 -3.06 -25.50 10.65
N ASN A 202 -3.52 -24.34 11.09
CA ASN A 202 -3.42 -23.07 10.37
C ASN A 202 -1.94 -22.63 10.18
N GLU A 203 -1.09 -22.75 11.19
CA GLU A 203 0.36 -22.46 11.07
C GLU A 203 1.04 -23.37 10.05
N LYS A 204 0.74 -24.67 10.06
CA LYS A 204 1.27 -25.62 9.08
C LYS A 204 0.81 -25.30 7.66
N ALA A 205 -0.48 -24.98 7.49
CA ALA A 205 -1.03 -24.61 6.19
C ALA A 205 -0.41 -23.31 5.64
N LEU A 206 -0.19 -22.30 6.48
CA LEU A 206 0.54 -21.08 6.11
C LEU A 206 1.98 -21.38 5.68
N MET A 207 2.69 -22.24 6.39
CA MET A 207 4.06 -22.66 6.03
C MET A 207 4.09 -23.36 4.66
N ILE A 208 3.08 -24.21 4.38
CA ILE A 208 2.95 -24.89 3.08
C ILE A 208 2.67 -23.87 1.99
N PHE A 209 1.74 -22.95 2.23
CA PHE A 209 1.42 -21.87 1.31
C PHE A 209 2.67 -21.06 0.93
N GLU A 210 3.48 -20.62 1.91
CA GLU A 210 4.74 -19.92 1.66
C GLU A 210 5.73 -20.75 0.80
N THR A 211 5.70 -22.07 0.93
CA THR A 211 6.61 -22.96 0.21
C THR A 211 6.13 -23.26 -1.22
N VAL A 212 4.83 -23.43 -1.41
CA VAL A 212 4.22 -23.84 -2.70
C VAL A 212 4.00 -22.63 -3.61
N ASN A 213 3.77 -21.45 -3.04
CA ASN A 213 3.30 -20.28 -3.79
C ASN A 213 4.42 -19.40 -4.39
N ASN A 214 5.61 -19.95 -4.60
CA ASN A 214 6.72 -19.24 -5.28
C ASN A 214 6.38 -18.74 -6.71
N ARG A 215 5.15 -18.94 -7.22
CA ARG A 215 4.73 -18.62 -8.60
C ARG A 215 3.33 -18.01 -8.74
N GLY A 216 2.60 -17.71 -7.65
CA GLY A 216 1.24 -17.13 -7.68
C GLY A 216 1.17 -15.68 -7.18
N MET A 217 -0.06 -15.12 -7.06
CA MET A 217 -0.25 -13.83 -6.38
C MET A 217 0.12 -14.02 -4.90
N GLU A 218 1.26 -13.45 -4.49
CA GLU A 218 1.71 -13.48 -3.11
C GLU A 218 0.68 -12.78 -2.19
N LEU A 219 0.43 -13.38 -1.01
CA LEU A 219 -0.22 -12.65 0.08
C LEU A 219 0.61 -11.40 0.38
N SER A 220 -0.07 -10.27 0.54
CA SER A 220 0.61 -9.06 0.97
C SER A 220 1.19 -9.27 2.38
N ASP A 221 2.26 -8.55 2.70
CA ASP A 221 2.82 -8.59 4.06
C ASP A 221 1.76 -8.23 5.11
N ALA A 222 0.84 -7.29 4.78
CA ALA A 222 -0.26 -6.90 5.65
C ALA A 222 -1.23 -8.06 5.95
N ASP A 223 -1.55 -8.92 4.96
CA ASP A 223 -2.43 -10.08 5.17
C ASP A 223 -1.80 -11.10 6.12
N ILE A 224 -0.48 -11.33 5.98
CA ILE A 224 0.27 -12.22 6.88
C ILE A 224 0.27 -11.66 8.31
N PHE A 225 0.49 -10.36 8.45
CA PHE A 225 0.54 -9.71 9.77
C PHE A 225 -0.84 -9.68 10.42
N LYS A 226 -1.90 -9.42 9.65
CA LYS A 226 -3.29 -9.52 10.09
C LYS A 226 -3.60 -10.90 10.66
N SER A 227 -3.20 -11.96 9.94
CA SER A 227 -3.39 -13.34 10.40
C SER A 227 -2.67 -13.62 11.73
N GLN A 228 -1.41 -13.17 11.88
CA GLN A 228 -0.66 -13.35 13.12
C GLN A 228 -1.27 -12.60 14.31
N LEU A 229 -1.75 -11.38 14.09
CA LEU A 229 -2.41 -10.58 15.13
C LEU A 229 -3.79 -11.13 15.49
N TYR A 230 -4.56 -11.62 14.50
CA TYR A 230 -5.82 -12.30 14.74
C TYR A 230 -5.63 -13.55 15.62
N ASN A 231 -4.59 -14.35 15.33
CA ASN A 231 -4.24 -15.51 16.15
C ASN A 231 -3.84 -15.10 17.59
N SER A 232 -3.17 -13.95 17.75
CA SER A 232 -2.88 -13.42 19.09
C SER A 232 -4.17 -13.02 19.82
N ALA A 233 -5.09 -12.35 19.15
CA ALA A 233 -6.39 -11.97 19.68
C ALA A 233 -7.27 -13.20 20.04
N LEU A 234 -7.20 -14.25 19.23
CA LEU A 234 -7.87 -15.53 19.49
C LEU A 234 -7.41 -16.16 20.81
N ASN A 235 -6.09 -16.15 21.07
CA ASN A 235 -5.52 -16.64 22.32
C ASN A 235 -5.98 -15.82 23.56
N GLU A 236 -6.26 -14.53 23.36
CA GLU A 236 -6.75 -13.62 24.39
C GLU A 236 -8.29 -13.61 24.48
N LYS A 237 -9.01 -14.33 23.59
CA LYS A 237 -10.47 -14.35 23.44
C LYS A 237 -11.10 -12.99 23.11
N ASN A 238 -10.37 -12.18 22.34
CA ASN A 238 -10.72 -10.81 21.98
C ASN A 238 -10.77 -10.61 20.44
N GLN A 239 -11.29 -11.59 19.70
CA GLN A 239 -11.31 -11.54 18.23
C GLN A 239 -12.18 -10.40 17.69
N ASP A 240 -13.33 -10.15 18.35
CA ASP A 240 -14.28 -9.13 17.91
C ASP A 240 -13.68 -7.72 18.07
N ASP A 241 -13.00 -7.47 19.19
CA ASP A 241 -12.30 -6.21 19.42
C ASP A 241 -11.17 -5.99 18.39
N PHE A 242 -10.40 -7.04 18.10
CA PHE A 242 -9.36 -6.96 17.05
C PHE A 242 -9.97 -6.64 15.68
N ILE A 243 -11.08 -7.26 15.32
CA ILE A 243 -11.78 -7.01 14.06
C ILE A 243 -12.16 -5.54 13.94
N GLU A 244 -12.77 -4.97 14.98
CA GLU A 244 -13.18 -3.56 15.02
C GLU A 244 -11.95 -2.62 14.90
N GLU A 245 -10.91 -2.85 15.70
CA GLU A 245 -9.67 -2.07 15.66
C GLU A 245 -8.97 -2.15 14.30
N TRP A 246 -8.93 -3.34 13.68
CA TRP A 246 -8.33 -3.53 12.37
C TRP A 246 -9.10 -2.79 11.27
N LEU A 247 -10.44 -2.85 11.30
CA LEU A 247 -11.29 -2.11 10.36
C LEU A 247 -11.06 -0.61 10.50
N LYS A 248 -11.10 -0.08 11.74
CA LYS A 248 -10.83 1.33 12.04
C LYS A 248 -9.45 1.76 11.50
N LEU A 249 -8.41 0.97 11.73
CA LEU A 249 -7.06 1.24 11.23
C LEU A 249 -7.00 1.20 9.69
N SER A 250 -7.65 0.21 9.08
CA SER A 250 -7.65 0.04 7.62
C SER A 250 -8.36 1.19 6.91
N GLU A 251 -9.53 1.60 7.41
CA GLU A 251 -10.29 2.74 6.89
C GLU A 251 -9.50 4.04 7.03
N PHE A 252 -8.95 4.29 8.21
CA PHE A 252 -8.14 5.47 8.47
C PHE A 252 -6.88 5.51 7.61
N SER A 253 -6.20 4.37 7.44
CA SER A 253 -5.03 4.21 6.57
C SER A 253 -5.36 4.59 5.11
N ASN A 254 -6.52 4.14 4.60
CA ASN A 254 -7.00 4.49 3.27
C ASN A 254 -7.35 5.99 3.14
N GLU A 255 -8.00 6.56 4.15
CA GLU A 255 -8.36 7.99 4.19
C GLU A 255 -7.13 8.89 4.07
N ILE A 256 -6.08 8.57 4.84
CA ILE A 256 -4.82 9.35 4.81
C ILE A 256 -3.89 8.98 3.64
N GLY A 257 -4.26 7.97 2.83
CA GLY A 257 -3.49 7.53 1.66
C GLY A 257 -2.17 6.82 2.00
N ILE A 258 -2.08 6.18 3.17
CA ILE A 258 -0.91 5.42 3.62
C ILE A 258 -1.27 3.94 3.70
N SER A 259 -0.50 3.06 3.06
CA SER A 259 -0.79 1.63 3.10
C SER A 259 -0.48 1.02 4.47
N LEU A 260 -1.21 -0.05 4.85
CA LEU A 260 -0.91 -0.81 6.07
C LEU A 260 0.53 -1.33 6.09
N VAL A 261 1.07 -1.76 4.93
CA VAL A 261 2.47 -2.19 4.79
C VAL A 261 3.44 -1.06 5.18
N GLU A 262 3.11 0.18 4.85
CA GLU A 262 3.93 1.34 5.22
C GLU A 262 3.87 1.64 6.74
N LEU A 263 2.71 1.46 7.37
CA LEU A 263 2.57 1.56 8.83
C LEU A 263 3.43 0.51 9.53
N PHE A 264 3.36 -0.75 9.11
CA PHE A 264 4.22 -1.82 9.64
C PHE A 264 5.70 -1.56 9.39
N ARG A 265 6.06 -1.01 8.23
CA ARG A 265 7.45 -0.65 7.94
C ARG A 265 7.98 0.43 8.88
N SER A 266 7.16 1.45 9.15
CA SER A 266 7.50 2.48 10.13
C SER A 266 7.63 1.89 11.54
N TYR A 267 6.72 1.00 11.92
CA TYR A 267 6.77 0.31 13.21
C TYR A 267 8.03 -0.56 13.34
N MET A 268 8.42 -1.28 12.28
CA MET A 268 9.68 -2.00 12.24
C MET A 268 10.90 -1.09 12.52
N HIS A 269 10.95 0.09 11.89
CA HIS A 269 12.06 1.02 12.11
C HIS A 269 12.07 1.58 13.53
N ILE A 270 10.90 1.84 14.12
CA ILE A 270 10.76 2.25 15.52
C ILE A 270 11.33 1.18 16.46
N ILE A 271 10.88 -0.08 16.34
CA ILE A 271 11.35 -1.20 17.17
C ILE A 271 12.86 -1.41 17.01
N ARG A 272 13.36 -1.39 15.77
CA ARG A 272 14.80 -1.52 15.50
C ARG A 272 15.62 -0.38 16.07
N GLY A 273 15.06 0.83 16.07
CA GLY A 273 15.68 1.99 16.72
C GLY A 273 15.77 1.83 18.24
N GLU A 274 14.72 1.31 18.88
CA GLU A 274 14.69 1.01 20.32
C GLU A 274 15.71 -0.06 20.72
N THR A 275 15.81 -1.13 19.91
CA THR A 275 16.73 -2.25 20.15
C THR A 275 18.15 -2.00 19.63
N ASN A 276 18.39 -0.89 18.96
CA ASN A 276 19.66 -0.54 18.31
C ASN A 276 20.13 -1.55 17.25
N GLU A 277 19.19 -2.22 16.57
CA GLU A 277 19.45 -3.17 15.50
C GLU A 277 19.62 -2.47 14.14
N ILE A 278 20.73 -1.75 13.95
CA ILE A 278 20.95 -0.86 12.80
C ILE A 278 21.92 -1.41 11.73
N ARG A 279 22.61 -2.52 12.01
CA ARG A 279 23.77 -2.95 11.20
C ARG A 279 23.44 -3.71 9.92
N GLN A 280 22.24 -4.24 9.78
CA GLN A 280 21.84 -5.05 8.62
C GLN A 280 20.44 -4.69 8.12
N GLU A 281 20.22 -4.96 6.85
CA GLU A 281 18.89 -4.85 6.26
C GLU A 281 18.10 -6.13 6.54
N ILE A 282 16.88 -5.97 7.04
CA ILE A 282 15.97 -7.07 7.33
C ILE A 282 14.68 -6.81 6.53
N GLY A 283 14.25 -7.79 5.75
CA GLY A 283 12.98 -7.71 5.04
C GLY A 283 11.80 -7.64 6.02
N LEU A 284 10.77 -6.87 5.67
CA LEU A 284 9.61 -6.60 6.53
C LEU A 284 8.93 -7.89 7.03
N ARG A 285 8.66 -8.82 6.11
CA ARG A 285 8.09 -10.14 6.42
C ARG A 285 8.96 -10.93 7.40
N VAL A 286 10.27 -11.01 7.12
CA VAL A 286 11.22 -11.71 7.97
C VAL A 286 11.26 -11.10 9.37
N PHE A 287 11.23 -9.77 9.46
CA PHE A 287 11.24 -9.09 10.74
C PHE A 287 10.03 -9.51 11.60
N PHE A 288 8.81 -9.34 11.09
CA PHE A 288 7.59 -9.61 11.86
C PHE A 288 7.22 -11.10 11.99
N THR A 289 7.88 -11.98 11.24
CA THR A 289 7.66 -13.43 11.38
C THR A 289 8.73 -14.12 12.23
N LYS A 290 10.00 -13.64 12.20
CA LYS A 290 11.14 -14.30 12.85
C LYS A 290 11.77 -13.46 13.97
N ASN A 291 12.12 -12.19 13.69
CA ASN A 291 12.84 -11.34 14.66
C ASN A 291 11.90 -10.79 15.74
N TYR A 292 10.71 -10.33 15.33
CA TYR A 292 9.68 -9.79 16.21
C TYR A 292 8.33 -10.43 15.89
N PRO A 293 8.13 -11.73 16.14
CA PRO A 293 6.93 -12.47 15.72
C PRO A 293 5.66 -11.86 16.33
N LEU A 294 4.77 -11.33 15.50
CA LEU A 294 3.53 -10.65 15.93
C LEU A 294 2.61 -11.59 16.71
N LYS A 295 2.56 -12.88 16.35
CA LYS A 295 1.77 -13.90 17.05
C LYS A 295 2.17 -14.11 18.54
N LYS A 296 3.35 -13.63 18.96
CA LYS A 296 3.84 -13.66 20.35
C LYS A 296 3.66 -12.32 21.06
N LYS A 297 3.07 -11.33 20.43
CA LYS A 297 2.84 -10.00 20.99
C LYS A 297 1.38 -9.82 21.32
N LYS A 298 1.07 -9.03 22.32
CA LYS A 298 -0.30 -8.62 22.58
C LYS A 298 -0.80 -7.79 21.39
N TYR A 299 -1.88 -8.24 20.74
CA TYR A 299 -2.40 -7.58 19.56
C TYR A 299 -2.77 -6.11 19.84
N SER A 300 -3.38 -5.82 21.00
CA SER A 300 -3.82 -4.50 21.40
C SER A 300 -2.68 -3.48 21.42
N ILE A 301 -1.51 -3.87 21.96
CA ILE A 301 -0.30 -3.00 21.97
C ILE A 301 0.18 -2.71 20.54
N VAL A 302 0.15 -3.72 19.66
CA VAL A 302 0.58 -3.53 18.27
C VAL A 302 -0.40 -2.63 17.53
N MET A 303 -1.72 -2.82 17.73
CA MET A 303 -2.76 -2.00 17.09
C MET A 303 -2.69 -0.55 17.55
N GLU A 304 -2.54 -0.29 18.85
CA GLU A 304 -2.33 1.05 19.40
C GLU A 304 -1.13 1.77 18.77
N ASN A 305 0.00 1.07 18.63
CA ASN A 305 1.20 1.61 18.02
C ASN A 305 1.00 1.91 16.52
N LEU A 306 0.34 1.04 15.78
CA LEU A 306 0.04 1.26 14.37
C LEU A 306 -0.93 2.43 14.17
N TYR A 307 -1.95 2.56 15.03
CA TYR A 307 -2.87 3.67 15.01
C TYR A 307 -2.19 5.00 15.33
N LYS A 308 -1.32 5.03 16.36
CA LYS A 308 -0.47 6.18 16.66
C LYS A 308 0.40 6.58 15.47
N ILE A 309 1.02 5.61 14.80
CA ILE A 309 1.84 5.86 13.60
C ILE A 309 0.98 6.45 12.47
N ALA A 310 -0.24 5.96 12.25
CA ALA A 310 -1.15 6.50 11.25
C ALA A 310 -1.50 7.97 11.54
N LEU A 311 -1.81 8.32 12.80
CA LEU A 311 -2.03 9.71 13.22
C LEU A 311 -0.78 10.59 12.99
N LEU A 312 0.42 10.06 13.21
CA LEU A 312 1.66 10.79 12.94
C LEU A 312 1.87 11.04 11.43
N PHE A 313 1.48 10.11 10.58
CA PHE A 313 1.48 10.34 9.13
C PHE A 313 0.47 11.39 8.71
N GLN A 314 -0.73 11.38 9.29
CA GLN A 314 -1.74 12.43 9.07
C GLN A 314 -1.20 13.79 9.49
N TYR A 315 -0.65 13.90 10.70
CA TYR A 315 -0.06 15.14 11.21
C TYR A 315 1.06 15.66 10.29
N ASN A 316 2.00 14.80 9.88
CA ASN A 316 3.05 15.18 8.95
C ASN A 316 2.50 15.67 7.59
N THR A 317 1.39 15.10 7.12
CA THR A 317 0.71 15.53 5.89
C THR A 317 0.06 16.90 6.06
N LEU A 318 -0.59 17.17 7.19
CA LEU A 318 -1.18 18.48 7.50
C LEU A 318 -0.11 19.57 7.58
N ILE A 319 1.03 19.29 8.24
CA ILE A 319 2.18 20.22 8.25
C ILE A 319 2.62 20.52 6.81
N ASN A 320 2.83 19.51 5.99
CA ASN A 320 3.29 19.69 4.61
C ASN A 320 2.32 20.52 3.75
N LYS A 321 1.01 20.43 4.04
CA LYS A 321 -0.05 21.22 3.39
C LYS A 321 -0.22 22.63 3.96
N ASN A 322 0.65 23.08 4.87
CA ASN A 322 0.59 24.38 5.53
C ASN A 322 -0.64 24.56 6.45
N GLU A 323 -1.13 23.47 7.03
CA GLU A 323 -2.25 23.46 7.98
C GLU A 323 -1.79 23.53 9.45
N GLU A 324 -0.47 23.57 9.71
CA GLU A 324 0.15 23.70 11.02
C GLU A 324 0.41 25.20 11.34
N PRO A 325 0.06 25.69 12.55
CA PRO A 325 0.33 27.07 12.95
C PRO A 325 1.82 27.44 12.99
N ASN A 326 2.70 26.48 13.34
CA ASN A 326 4.14 26.73 13.36
C ASN A 326 4.73 26.75 11.95
N LYS A 327 4.85 27.93 11.38
CA LYS A 327 5.31 28.14 10.01
C LYS A 327 6.75 27.65 9.75
N LYS A 328 7.62 27.67 10.74
CA LYS A 328 8.97 27.11 10.60
C LYS A 328 8.96 25.60 10.41
N LEU A 329 8.13 24.87 11.17
CA LEU A 329 7.97 23.42 10.97
C LEU A 329 7.47 23.10 9.57
N VAL A 330 6.50 23.89 9.07
CA VAL A 330 5.97 23.72 7.69
C VAL A 330 7.09 23.84 6.67
N LYS A 331 7.91 24.89 6.75
CA LYS A 331 9.05 25.10 5.82
C LYS A 331 9.98 23.89 5.79
N TRP A 332 10.40 23.41 6.96
CA TRP A 332 11.37 22.31 7.05
C TRP A 332 10.81 20.97 6.61
N ILE A 333 9.54 20.67 6.93
CA ILE A 333 8.87 19.46 6.47
C ILE A 333 8.69 19.48 4.95
N GLN A 334 8.32 20.62 4.36
CA GLN A 334 8.19 20.77 2.91
C GLN A 334 9.54 20.55 2.20
N VAL A 335 10.64 21.08 2.74
CA VAL A 335 11.98 20.82 2.18
C VAL A 335 12.33 19.33 2.26
N LEU A 336 12.04 18.65 3.37
CA LEU A 336 12.30 17.21 3.52
C LEU A 336 11.39 16.35 2.65
N SER A 337 10.20 16.80 2.30
CA SER A 337 9.28 16.09 1.41
C SER A 337 9.79 15.99 -0.03
N GLU A 338 10.63 16.95 -0.46
CA GLU A 338 11.31 16.91 -1.76
C GLU A 338 12.51 15.94 -1.80
N TYR A 339 12.94 15.43 -0.65
CA TYR A 339 13.99 14.42 -0.59
C TYR A 339 13.41 13.03 -0.81
N LYS A 340 13.61 12.46 -1.99
CA LYS A 340 12.92 11.26 -2.49
C LYS A 340 13.27 9.95 -1.80
N ILE A 341 14.26 9.93 -0.90
CA ILE A 341 14.62 8.71 -0.17
C ILE A 341 13.64 8.51 1.01
N GLN A 342 12.93 7.38 0.98
CA GLN A 342 11.87 7.06 1.96
C GLN A 342 12.33 7.06 3.43
N TYR A 343 13.62 6.85 3.70
CA TYR A 343 14.15 6.76 5.08
C TYR A 343 14.05 8.07 5.86
N VAL A 344 14.01 9.21 5.18
CA VAL A 344 13.77 10.51 5.82
C VAL A 344 12.41 10.54 6.51
N LYS A 345 11.41 9.99 5.86
CA LYS A 345 10.06 9.87 6.40
C LYS A 345 10.03 9.01 7.66
N TYR A 346 10.71 7.86 7.66
CA TYR A 346 10.80 7.01 8.85
C TYR A 346 11.56 7.71 10.00
N ALA A 347 12.57 8.50 9.69
CA ALA A 347 13.28 9.29 10.69
C ALA A 347 12.36 10.33 11.35
N ILE A 348 11.57 11.05 10.55
CA ILE A 348 10.59 12.03 11.06
C ILE A 348 9.53 11.32 11.92
N ILE A 349 8.92 10.27 11.42
CA ILE A 349 7.87 9.53 12.13
C ILE A 349 8.42 8.93 13.45
N SER A 350 9.62 8.35 13.44
CA SER A 350 10.24 7.79 14.64
C SER A 350 10.52 8.89 15.70
N TYR A 351 10.99 10.06 15.28
CA TYR A 351 11.19 11.18 16.20
C TYR A 351 9.86 11.66 16.81
N LEU A 352 8.84 11.86 15.98
CA LEU A 352 7.50 12.26 16.42
C LEU A 352 6.88 11.20 17.33
N TYR A 353 7.04 9.91 17.00
CA TYR A 353 6.56 8.80 17.82
C TYR A 353 7.15 8.82 19.24
N LYS A 354 8.46 9.04 19.35
CA LYS A 354 9.17 9.09 20.63
C LYS A 354 8.77 10.29 21.48
N ASN A 355 8.52 11.43 20.85
CA ASN A 355 8.27 12.72 21.53
C ASN A 355 6.78 13.11 21.53
N SER A 356 5.89 12.15 21.40
CA SER A 356 4.44 12.32 21.52
C SER A 356 3.83 11.21 22.36
N THR A 357 2.68 11.50 22.95
CA THR A 357 1.80 10.53 23.62
C THR A 357 0.45 10.55 22.96
N LEU A 358 -0.27 9.43 23.02
CA LEU A 358 -1.66 9.34 22.60
C LEU A 358 -2.55 9.52 23.84
N GLN A 359 -3.45 10.51 23.80
CA GLN A 359 -4.42 10.79 24.87
C GLN A 359 -5.78 11.02 24.21
N ASP A 360 -6.76 10.21 24.55
CA ASP A 360 -8.13 10.29 23.99
C ASP A 360 -8.11 10.39 22.44
N ASP A 361 -7.39 9.47 21.78
CA ASP A 361 -7.20 9.41 20.32
C ASP A 361 -6.53 10.67 19.71
N LYS A 362 -5.90 11.52 20.50
CA LYS A 362 -5.19 12.73 20.04
C LYS A 362 -3.70 12.67 20.37
N LEU A 363 -2.90 13.18 19.44
CA LEU A 363 -1.46 13.33 19.65
C LEU A 363 -1.16 14.54 20.54
N VAL A 364 -0.37 14.32 21.59
CA VAL A 364 0.17 15.37 22.46
C VAL A 364 1.68 15.37 22.34
N PHE A 365 2.27 16.50 21.94
CA PHE A 365 3.72 16.65 21.70
C PHE A 365 4.41 17.34 22.85
N GLU A 366 5.63 16.90 23.18
CA GLU A 366 6.41 17.43 24.31
C GLU A 366 6.99 18.83 24.04
N SER A 367 7.51 19.12 22.82
CA SER A 367 8.12 20.41 22.48
C SER A 367 8.36 20.61 20.99
N ASN A 368 7.85 21.72 20.43
CA ASN A 368 8.04 22.08 19.03
C ASN A 368 9.47 22.58 18.72
N ASN A 369 10.15 23.21 19.66
CA ASN A 369 11.51 23.74 19.44
C ASN A 369 12.54 22.63 19.21
N LYS A 370 12.44 21.51 19.92
CA LYS A 370 13.32 20.35 19.70
C LYS A 370 13.07 19.70 18.35
N LEU A 371 11.81 19.67 17.89
CA LEU A 371 11.46 19.17 16.56
C LEU A 371 12.10 20.03 15.46
N GLU A 372 12.03 21.35 15.57
CA GLU A 372 12.65 22.25 14.60
C GLU A 372 14.16 21.97 14.45
N ILE A 373 14.87 21.88 15.56
CA ILE A 373 16.32 21.58 15.56
C ILE A 373 16.59 20.22 14.92
N TYR A 374 15.78 19.21 15.22
CA TYR A 374 15.91 17.89 14.63
C TYR A 374 15.73 17.93 13.10
N LEU A 375 14.69 18.61 12.60
CA LEU A 375 14.41 18.75 11.17
C LEU A 375 15.54 19.49 10.44
N ILE A 376 16.10 20.56 11.02
CA ILE A 376 17.24 21.28 10.46
C ILE A 376 18.45 20.35 10.32
N ASN A 377 18.80 19.58 11.36
CA ASN A 377 19.90 18.63 11.27
C ASN A 377 19.65 17.52 10.23
N LEU A 378 18.40 17.08 10.10
CA LEU A 378 17.99 16.10 9.11
C LEU A 378 18.11 16.64 7.68
N ILE A 379 17.75 17.93 7.44
CA ILE A 379 17.95 18.62 6.17
C ILE A 379 19.44 18.71 5.85
N LYS A 380 20.25 19.21 6.76
CA LYS A 380 21.70 19.33 6.59
C LYS A 380 22.31 17.98 6.21
N PHE A 381 21.99 16.92 6.93
CA PHE A 381 22.44 15.56 6.62
C PHE A 381 22.00 15.11 5.23
N SER A 382 20.70 15.24 4.91
CA SER A 382 20.10 14.72 3.68
C SER A 382 20.68 15.42 2.44
N TYR A 383 20.73 16.75 2.49
CA TYR A 383 21.20 17.54 1.35
C TYR A 383 22.73 17.58 1.24
N PHE A 384 23.46 17.36 2.32
CA PHE A 384 24.90 17.17 2.27
C PHE A 384 25.27 15.84 1.61
N HIS A 385 24.66 14.72 2.00
CA HIS A 385 25.05 13.39 1.52
C HIS A 385 24.43 13.02 0.17
N GLY A 386 23.39 13.71 -0.27
CA GLY A 386 22.69 13.40 -1.50
C GLY A 386 21.94 12.06 -1.45
N SER A 387 21.50 11.56 -2.61
CA SER A 387 20.68 10.37 -2.73
C SER A 387 21.51 9.10 -2.97
N THR A 388 22.41 8.75 -2.06
CA THR A 388 23.24 7.54 -2.19
C THR A 388 22.68 6.37 -1.36
N THR A 389 22.91 5.13 -1.81
CA THR A 389 22.54 3.92 -1.05
C THR A 389 23.22 3.83 0.31
N LYS A 390 24.40 4.46 0.46
CA LYS A 390 25.14 4.52 1.74
C LYS A 390 24.42 5.34 2.81
N THR A 391 23.55 6.28 2.45
CA THR A 391 22.80 7.10 3.41
C THR A 391 21.77 6.29 4.22
N LYS A 392 21.29 5.15 3.71
CA LYS A 392 20.33 4.29 4.38
C LYS A 392 20.76 3.90 5.80
N PHE A 393 21.98 3.41 5.98
CA PHE A 393 22.47 2.99 7.30
C PHE A 393 22.64 4.17 8.26
N LYS A 394 22.95 5.35 7.74
CA LYS A 394 22.98 6.57 8.54
C LYS A 394 21.59 6.98 9.02
N PHE A 395 20.55 6.82 8.19
CA PHE A 395 19.17 7.01 8.65
C PHE A 395 18.80 6.02 9.77
N TYR A 396 19.26 4.77 9.71
CA TYR A 396 19.05 3.82 10.83
C TYR A 396 19.72 4.30 12.13
N GLU A 397 20.93 4.86 12.06
CA GLU A 397 21.60 5.47 13.22
C GLU A 397 20.79 6.68 13.75
N ILE A 398 20.31 7.55 12.87
CA ILE A 398 19.49 8.72 13.23
C ILE A 398 18.20 8.29 13.93
N ILE A 399 17.51 7.28 13.38
CA ILE A 399 16.30 6.70 13.97
C ILE A 399 16.62 6.12 15.36
N ALA A 400 17.71 5.38 15.50
CA ALA A 400 18.11 4.80 16.78
C ALA A 400 18.42 5.88 17.83
N LEU A 401 19.10 6.96 17.46
CA LEU A 401 19.34 8.09 18.35
C LEU A 401 18.01 8.73 18.81
N ALA A 402 17.10 8.97 17.88
CA ALA A 402 15.78 9.52 18.20
C ALA A 402 15.00 8.61 19.16
N MET A 403 14.97 7.29 18.91
CA MET A 403 14.26 6.32 19.75
C MET A 403 14.89 6.17 21.15
N GLN A 404 16.20 6.40 21.27
CA GLN A 404 16.90 6.42 22.55
C GLN A 404 16.80 7.76 23.30
N GLY A 405 16.06 8.73 22.76
CA GLY A 405 15.95 10.09 23.34
C GLY A 405 17.23 10.92 23.24
N LYS A 406 18.14 10.57 22.33
CA LYS A 406 19.39 11.27 22.09
C LYS A 406 19.25 12.28 20.97
N GLU A 407 19.87 13.44 21.12
CA GLU A 407 19.91 14.44 20.05
C GLU A 407 20.79 13.97 18.89
N TYR A 408 20.28 14.12 17.67
CA TYR A 408 21.08 14.02 16.48
C TYR A 408 21.61 15.40 16.09
N LYS A 409 22.95 15.55 16.01
CA LYS A 409 23.62 16.75 15.49
C LYS A 409 24.42 16.37 14.26
N PHE A 410 24.08 16.99 13.13
CA PHE A 410 24.86 16.82 11.91
C PHE A 410 26.22 17.52 12.08
N LYS A 411 27.28 16.82 11.72
CA LYS A 411 28.65 17.35 11.62
C LYS A 411 29.18 17.07 10.25
N ILE A 412 29.79 18.07 9.64
CA ILE A 412 30.39 17.93 8.31
C ILE A 412 31.55 16.94 8.39
N PRO A 413 31.47 15.81 7.67
CA PRO A 413 32.53 14.79 7.76
C PRO A 413 33.79 15.14 6.96
N HIS A 414 33.66 15.92 5.89
CA HIS A 414 34.75 16.37 4.98
C HIS A 414 34.19 17.39 3.99
N THR A 415 35.07 18.13 3.31
CA THR A 415 34.68 19.00 2.19
C THR A 415 34.05 18.20 1.05
N ARG A 416 33.01 18.72 0.44
CA ARG A 416 32.29 18.09 -0.65
C ARG A 416 31.89 19.09 -1.73
N GLU A 417 31.90 18.65 -3.00
CA GLU A 417 31.18 19.32 -4.06
C GLU A 417 29.73 18.89 -4.08
N TYR A 418 28.80 19.84 -4.07
CA TYR A 418 27.36 19.57 -4.07
C TYR A 418 26.86 19.33 -5.50
N ASP A 419 26.03 18.32 -5.69
CA ASP A 419 25.35 18.04 -6.95
C ASP A 419 23.99 18.74 -6.99
N TYR A 420 23.97 19.97 -7.49
CA TYR A 420 22.75 20.76 -7.65
C TYR A 420 21.95 20.41 -8.92
N LEU A 421 22.46 19.57 -9.81
CA LEU A 421 21.80 19.17 -11.06
C LEU A 421 20.91 17.92 -10.90
N GLY A 422 21.14 17.15 -9.87
CA GLY A 422 20.53 15.85 -9.64
C GLY A 422 19.08 15.88 -9.20
N SER A 423 18.63 14.75 -8.66
CA SER A 423 17.24 14.54 -8.20
C SER A 423 16.81 15.42 -7.04
N LEU A 424 17.75 16.10 -6.37
CA LEU A 424 17.51 16.96 -5.20
C LEU A 424 17.32 18.44 -5.55
N LYS A 425 17.43 18.84 -6.81
CA LYS A 425 17.36 20.24 -7.26
C LYS A 425 16.11 20.98 -6.76
N ASN A 426 14.97 20.31 -6.75
CA ASN A 426 13.70 20.86 -6.25
C ASN A 426 13.78 21.21 -4.76
N GLY A 427 14.34 20.33 -3.97
CA GLY A 427 14.52 20.58 -2.55
C GLY A 427 15.54 21.68 -2.27
N TYR A 428 16.61 21.78 -3.06
CA TYR A 428 17.57 22.88 -2.95
C TYR A 428 16.92 24.24 -3.25
N ILE A 429 16.10 24.35 -4.31
CA ILE A 429 15.45 25.62 -4.63
C ILE A 429 14.40 26.00 -3.58
N LEU A 430 13.68 25.03 -3.03
CA LEU A 430 12.74 25.26 -1.93
C LEU A 430 13.46 25.70 -0.66
N LEU A 431 14.56 25.02 -0.31
CA LEU A 431 15.42 25.38 0.80
C LEU A 431 15.94 26.82 0.66
N ALA A 432 16.52 27.18 -0.49
CA ALA A 432 17.05 28.51 -0.74
C ALA A 432 15.98 29.62 -0.57
N ASN A 433 14.74 29.37 -0.96
CA ASN A 433 13.62 30.28 -0.73
C ASN A 433 13.29 30.40 0.76
N TYR A 434 13.22 29.28 1.49
CA TYR A 434 12.85 29.28 2.91
C TYR A 434 13.97 29.75 3.88
N LEU A 435 15.17 29.88 3.41
CA LEU A 435 16.26 30.57 4.11
C LEU A 435 16.11 32.11 4.09
N ASP A 436 15.15 32.64 3.35
CA ASP A 436 14.69 34.01 3.57
C ASP A 436 13.70 34.03 4.75
N SER A 437 14.05 34.78 5.80
CA SER A 437 13.23 34.85 7.03
C SER A 437 11.82 35.39 6.78
N ASN A 438 11.66 36.25 5.77
CA ASN A 438 10.38 36.88 5.41
C ASN A 438 9.52 36.00 4.49
N GLN A 439 10.08 34.93 3.93
CA GLN A 439 9.31 34.03 3.09
C GLN A 439 8.41 33.13 3.94
N GLU A 440 7.09 33.28 3.79
CA GLU A 440 6.11 32.40 4.40
C GLU A 440 6.05 31.02 3.70
N PRO A 441 5.62 29.94 4.40
CA PRO A 441 5.39 28.64 3.75
C PRO A 441 4.37 28.75 2.64
N ILE A 442 4.60 28.01 1.57
CA ILE A 442 3.80 28.04 0.34
C ILE A 442 3.10 26.71 0.16
N TYR A 443 1.80 26.73 -0.14
CA TYR A 443 1.05 25.54 -0.54
C TYR A 443 -0.24 25.95 -1.29
N PRO A 444 -0.54 25.34 -2.44
CA PRO A 444 0.34 24.46 -3.21
C PRO A 444 1.49 25.20 -3.89
N TYR A 445 2.57 24.52 -4.19
CA TYR A 445 3.70 25.05 -4.96
C TYR A 445 4.07 24.15 -6.13
N LYS A 446 4.76 24.73 -7.13
CA LYS A 446 5.28 24.03 -8.30
C LYS A 446 6.67 24.54 -8.63
N PHE A 447 7.48 23.67 -9.20
CA PHE A 447 8.78 24.04 -9.75
C PHE A 447 8.68 24.31 -11.24
N ASP A 448 9.35 25.35 -11.70
CA ASP A 448 9.34 25.77 -13.10
C ASP A 448 10.73 26.32 -13.50
N LYS A 449 10.90 26.67 -14.77
CA LYS A 449 12.11 27.27 -15.33
C LYS A 449 11.86 28.74 -15.67
N ILE A 450 12.87 29.58 -15.44
CA ILE A 450 12.85 30.98 -15.88
C ILE A 450 12.87 31.00 -17.41
N LEU A 451 13.85 30.37 -18.03
CA LEU A 451 13.97 30.23 -19.48
C LEU A 451 13.77 28.78 -19.89
N TYR A 452 12.98 28.59 -20.94
CA TYR A 452 12.91 27.35 -21.71
C TYR A 452 13.79 27.46 -22.96
N GLN A 453 14.16 26.31 -23.50
CA GLN A 453 14.93 26.27 -24.77
C GLN A 453 14.25 27.03 -25.92
N THR A 454 12.92 27.05 -25.92
CA THR A 454 12.13 27.80 -26.93
C THR A 454 12.24 29.31 -26.78
N ASP A 455 12.45 29.82 -25.57
CA ASP A 455 12.55 31.28 -25.34
C ASP A 455 13.86 31.83 -25.89
N ILE A 456 14.91 31.03 -26.00
CA ILE A 456 16.24 31.46 -26.47
C ILE A 456 16.21 31.87 -27.94
N LYS A 457 15.29 31.34 -28.73
CA LYS A 457 15.13 31.67 -30.13
C LYS A 457 14.52 33.06 -30.37
N ASP A 458 13.72 33.52 -29.40
CA ASP A 458 12.94 34.76 -29.49
C ASP A 458 13.62 35.93 -28.75
N LEU A 459 14.65 35.64 -27.99
CA LEU A 459 15.42 36.65 -27.26
C LEU A 459 16.75 36.88 -28.01
N ASP A 460 17.02 38.12 -28.35
CA ASP A 460 18.34 38.58 -28.86
C ASP A 460 19.37 38.50 -27.71
N ILE A 461 19.48 37.32 -27.12
CA ILE A 461 20.38 37.01 -26.00
C ILE A 461 21.56 36.30 -26.61
N ASN A 462 22.77 36.68 -26.28
CA ASN A 462 24.04 36.04 -26.58
C ASN A 462 24.19 34.64 -25.89
N TRP A 463 23.11 33.88 -25.86
CA TRP A 463 23.05 32.53 -25.28
C TRP A 463 23.16 31.51 -26.42
N LYS A 464 24.25 30.79 -26.53
CA LYS A 464 24.38 29.74 -27.52
C LYS A 464 23.57 28.50 -27.11
N ASN A 465 22.91 27.85 -28.05
CA ASN A 465 22.14 26.63 -27.79
C ASN A 465 22.91 25.55 -27.02
N LYS A 466 24.21 25.44 -27.20
CA LYS A 466 25.07 24.51 -26.44
C LYS A 466 25.12 24.84 -24.95
N GLU A 467 24.99 26.08 -24.57
CA GLU A 467 25.05 26.51 -23.16
C GLU A 467 23.76 26.20 -22.44
N TYR A 468 22.59 26.13 -23.12
CA TYR A 468 21.32 25.78 -22.50
C TYR A 468 21.34 24.38 -21.85
N TYR A 469 21.99 23.40 -22.48
CA TYR A 469 22.06 22.04 -21.91
C TYR A 469 22.88 22.00 -20.62
N SER A 470 23.77 22.96 -20.39
CA SER A 470 24.60 23.03 -19.19
C SER A 470 23.96 23.81 -18.05
N TYR A 471 23.04 24.76 -18.32
CA TYR A 471 22.43 25.62 -17.30
C TYR A 471 20.92 25.48 -17.16
N GLY A 472 20.23 24.91 -18.15
CA GLY A 472 18.76 24.83 -18.18
C GLY A 472 18.13 24.09 -17.01
N GLU A 473 18.88 23.19 -16.38
CA GLU A 473 18.47 22.37 -15.23
C GLU A 473 19.11 22.81 -13.90
N THR A 474 19.94 23.86 -13.89
CA THR A 474 20.61 24.35 -12.67
C THR A 474 19.69 25.19 -11.79
N LEU A 475 20.06 25.43 -10.53
CA LEU A 475 19.31 26.26 -9.61
C LEU A 475 19.11 27.68 -10.15
N GLY A 476 20.11 28.23 -10.86
CA GLY A 476 20.05 29.55 -11.47
C GLY A 476 18.90 29.74 -12.47
N ASN A 477 18.43 28.67 -13.10
CA ASN A 477 17.29 28.71 -14.02
C ASN A 477 15.98 28.15 -13.44
N LEU A 478 16.02 27.57 -12.27
CA LEU A 478 14.82 27.06 -11.58
C LEU A 478 14.14 28.16 -10.76
N LEU A 479 12.84 28.07 -10.63
CA LEU A 479 12.06 28.92 -9.75
C LEU A 479 10.89 28.14 -9.13
N LEU A 480 10.38 28.71 -8.02
CA LEU A 480 9.23 28.20 -7.31
C LEU A 480 8.00 29.04 -7.69
N LEU A 481 6.84 28.42 -7.91
CA LEU A 481 5.57 29.09 -8.22
C LEU A 481 4.48 28.67 -7.24
N ASP A 482 3.65 29.62 -6.84
CA ASP A 482 2.45 29.46 -6.01
C ASP A 482 1.15 29.41 -6.82
N PHE A 483 1.24 29.37 -8.16
CA PHE A 483 0.09 29.30 -9.05
C PHE A 483 0.33 28.35 -10.24
N THR A 484 -0.76 27.92 -10.87
CA THR A 484 -0.68 27.11 -12.09
C THR A 484 -0.54 28.00 -13.30
N LYS A 485 0.60 27.86 -13.99
CA LYS A 485 0.93 28.64 -15.18
C LYS A 485 0.30 28.04 -16.44
N LYS A 486 -0.33 28.89 -17.27
CA LYS A 486 -0.60 28.56 -18.67
C LYS A 486 0.67 28.83 -19.50
N ARG A 487 0.95 27.96 -20.50
CA ARG A 487 2.11 28.13 -21.40
C ARG A 487 2.02 29.49 -22.10
N LYS A 488 2.93 30.43 -21.81
CA LYS A 488 2.99 31.79 -22.34
C LYS A 488 4.42 32.13 -22.72
N ASN A 489 4.62 33.11 -23.59
CA ASN A 489 5.96 33.66 -23.87
C ASN A 489 6.53 34.38 -22.63
N LEU A 490 7.85 34.58 -22.62
CA LEU A 490 8.57 35.11 -21.46
C LEU A 490 7.99 36.47 -20.96
N PRO A 491 7.70 37.49 -21.80
CA PRO A 491 7.16 38.75 -21.30
C PRO A 491 5.85 38.61 -20.52
N LYS A 492 4.95 37.73 -20.97
CA LYS A 492 3.68 37.47 -20.26
C LYS A 492 3.90 36.66 -18.97
N ARG A 493 4.92 35.78 -18.90
CA ARG A 493 5.31 35.09 -17.68
C ARG A 493 5.84 36.03 -16.61
N ILE A 494 6.68 37.00 -17.01
CA ILE A 494 7.25 38.01 -16.10
C ILE A 494 6.14 38.80 -15.39
N LEU A 495 5.09 39.17 -16.09
CA LEU A 495 3.93 39.85 -15.51
C LEU A 495 3.17 38.99 -14.47
N GLU A 496 3.21 37.66 -14.65
CA GLU A 496 2.64 36.74 -13.67
C GLU A 496 3.55 36.58 -12.45
N TYR A 497 4.87 36.52 -12.63
CA TYR A 497 5.83 36.41 -11.52
C TYR A 497 5.73 37.59 -10.55
N LYS A 498 5.43 38.80 -11.02
CA LYS A 498 5.18 39.99 -10.16
C LYS A 498 4.07 39.76 -9.13
N LYS A 499 3.11 38.88 -9.41
CA LYS A 499 1.97 38.59 -8.55
C LYS A 499 2.20 37.45 -7.57
N SER A 500 3.36 36.80 -7.63
CA SER A 500 3.70 35.70 -6.75
C SER A 500 3.88 36.17 -5.31
N SER A 501 3.39 35.37 -4.35
CA SER A 501 3.70 35.54 -2.94
C SER A 501 5.12 35.10 -2.58
N ILE A 502 5.82 34.48 -3.53
CA ILE A 502 7.21 34.02 -3.36
C ILE A 502 8.12 35.19 -3.63
N ILE A 503 8.83 35.62 -2.56
CA ILE A 503 9.68 36.83 -2.56
C ILE A 503 10.73 36.77 -3.67
N GLU A 504 11.41 35.64 -3.81
CA GLU A 504 12.46 35.44 -4.80
C GLU A 504 11.86 35.49 -6.22
N THR A 505 10.72 34.86 -6.46
CA THR A 505 10.05 34.84 -7.77
C THR A 505 9.52 36.21 -8.15
N SER A 506 8.90 36.95 -7.22
CA SER A 506 8.38 38.28 -7.47
C SER A 506 9.50 39.29 -7.75
N SER A 507 10.60 39.22 -7.02
CA SER A 507 11.77 40.11 -7.20
C SER A 507 12.51 39.87 -8.52
N LEU A 508 12.53 38.62 -9.04
CA LEU A 508 13.08 38.31 -10.37
C LEU A 508 12.37 39.08 -11.47
N SER A 509 11.07 39.37 -11.33
CA SER A 509 10.29 40.05 -12.36
C SER A 509 10.83 41.44 -12.72
N ASP A 510 11.48 42.11 -11.78
CA ASP A 510 12.02 43.46 -11.99
C ASP A 510 13.30 43.45 -12.85
N ASN A 511 13.97 42.32 -12.95
CA ASN A 511 15.25 42.13 -13.63
C ASN A 511 15.18 41.27 -14.90
N LEU A 512 14.06 40.62 -15.19
CA LEU A 512 13.96 39.61 -16.26
C LEU A 512 14.00 40.21 -17.68
N ASN A 513 13.61 41.48 -17.86
CA ASN A 513 13.69 42.14 -19.17
C ASN A 513 15.14 42.21 -19.73
N GLU A 514 16.13 42.09 -18.83
CA GLU A 514 17.54 42.06 -19.15
C GLU A 514 18.21 40.79 -18.67
N TRP A 515 17.53 39.64 -18.74
CA TRP A 515 18.04 38.35 -18.24
C TRP A 515 19.22 37.89 -19.10
N THR A 516 20.44 38.15 -18.62
CA THR A 516 21.68 37.82 -19.28
C THR A 516 22.31 36.57 -18.62
N TYR A 517 23.23 35.92 -19.35
CA TYR A 517 24.02 34.81 -18.80
C TYR A 517 24.81 35.21 -17.54
N LYS A 518 25.26 36.46 -17.47
CA LYS A 518 25.95 37.00 -16.28
C LYS A 518 24.99 37.06 -15.08
N LYS A 519 23.74 37.52 -15.26
CA LYS A 519 22.71 37.57 -14.20
C LYS A 519 22.33 36.16 -13.76
N TYR A 520 22.17 35.24 -14.71
CA TYR A 520 21.94 33.82 -14.42
C TYR A 520 23.05 33.26 -13.52
N LYS A 521 24.32 33.38 -13.90
CA LYS A 521 25.45 32.88 -13.09
C LYS A 521 25.52 33.52 -11.71
N ALA A 522 25.25 34.81 -11.61
CA ALA A 522 25.23 35.51 -10.32
C ALA A 522 24.13 34.96 -9.39
N ARG A 523 22.94 34.69 -9.96
CA ARG A 523 21.86 34.06 -9.20
C ARG A 523 22.18 32.63 -8.79
N ASP A 524 22.69 31.81 -9.72
CA ASP A 524 23.07 30.41 -9.46
C ASP A 524 24.07 30.36 -8.30
N LYS A 525 25.11 31.19 -8.35
CA LYS A 525 26.08 31.32 -7.28
C LYS A 525 25.46 31.79 -5.96
N ALA A 526 24.61 32.80 -5.97
CA ALA A 526 23.99 33.32 -4.75
C ALA A 526 23.10 32.26 -4.06
N LEU A 527 22.37 31.45 -4.84
CA LEU A 527 21.56 30.36 -4.29
C LEU A 527 22.43 29.23 -3.72
N THR A 528 23.49 28.84 -4.42
CA THR A 528 24.41 27.79 -3.95
C THR A 528 25.17 28.23 -2.71
N ASP A 529 25.75 29.43 -2.71
CA ASP A 529 26.47 29.99 -1.53
C ASP A 529 25.54 30.03 -0.28
N LYS A 530 24.27 30.41 -0.48
CA LYS A 530 23.26 30.46 0.60
C LYS A 530 22.96 29.06 1.17
N ILE A 531 22.82 28.07 0.30
CA ILE A 531 22.57 26.67 0.70
C ILE A 531 23.79 26.09 1.42
N GLU A 532 25.00 26.30 0.88
CA GLU A 532 26.24 25.82 1.46
C GLU A 532 26.47 26.43 2.85
N LEU A 533 26.28 27.74 2.97
CA LEU A 533 26.38 28.43 4.26
C LEU A 533 25.43 27.85 5.31
N PHE A 534 24.17 27.52 4.91
CA PHE A 534 23.21 26.88 5.80
C PHE A 534 23.65 25.48 6.22
N ILE A 535 24.03 24.65 5.26
CA ILE A 535 24.43 23.26 5.54
C ILE A 535 25.69 23.23 6.40
N GLU A 536 26.63 24.13 6.16
CA GLU A 536 27.95 24.17 6.80
C GLU A 536 27.99 24.96 8.10
N SER A 537 26.93 25.71 8.42
CA SER A 537 26.84 26.44 9.70
C SER A 537 26.70 25.51 10.89
N ASP A 538 27.43 25.74 11.96
CA ASP A 538 27.26 25.04 13.24
C ASP A 538 25.99 25.48 14.02
N ASN A 539 25.41 26.61 13.69
CA ASN A 539 24.29 27.23 14.40
C ASN A 539 22.93 26.83 13.78
N ALA A 540 22.03 26.38 14.63
CA ALA A 540 20.62 26.12 14.31
C ALA A 540 19.76 27.42 14.26
N ILE A 541 20.37 28.58 14.03
CA ILE A 541 19.69 29.89 14.10
C ILE A 541 19.31 30.33 12.69
N TYR A 542 18.06 30.00 12.27
CA TYR A 542 17.38 30.63 11.14
C TYR A 542 15.91 30.88 11.48
#